data_fbd6c0d7a27e541f3ebfbe6a775e9ca3
#
_entry.id   fbd6c0d7a27e541f3ebfbe6a775e9ca3
#
_cell.length_a   1.000
_cell.length_b   1.000
_cell.length_c   1.000
_cell.angle_alpha   90.00
_cell.angle_beta   90.00
_cell.angle_gamma   90.00
#
_symmetry.space_group_name_H-M   'P 1'
#
loop_
_entity.id
_entity.type
_entity.pdbx_description
1 polymer ?
#
loop_
_entity_poly.entity_id
_entity_poly.type
_entity_poly.pdbx_seq_one_letter_code
_entity_poly.pdbx_strand_id
1 'polypeptide(L)'
;MTEKLGGEGNTEFDTIRSLLARWGPLAEGVGDDAALVRAPRGDTIVVSVDDHIEGRHFRREWLSPREIGYRAVAAALSDLAAMAARPAGVLVAFGVPRGWRESLMDIADGIGDAVKSVRTKILGGNLSDAGALSITTTVLGSAFAPLRRSGARAGDSVYVTGRLGAPTLAIAARRAGRVPNDLVRARLARPTPRIFEAIWLADHGASACIDISDGLAADASHVAAASGVSIVIDVRRIPCVDGASPADALASGEEYELMVTAPRGVNVEEFARRFSVPLTEIGRVDQGTPGVLLDDAGKRVAPPKGYDHFS
;
A
#
# COMPACT_ATOMS: atom_id res chain seq x y z
N MET A 1 -36.41 31.27 22.15
CA MET A 1 -36.79 31.25 20.71
C MET A 1 -35.81 30.28 20.05
N THR A 2 -36.22 29.04 20.02
CA THR A 2 -35.42 27.90 19.51
C THR A 2 -35.66 27.81 18.01
N GLU A 3 -34.69 28.22 17.21
CA GLU A 3 -34.70 27.95 15.78
C GLU A 3 -34.64 26.43 15.53
N LYS A 4 -35.78 25.93 15.03
CA LYS A 4 -35.82 24.61 14.40
C LYS A 4 -34.90 24.64 13.19
N LEU A 5 -33.75 23.98 13.29
CA LEU A 5 -33.00 23.53 12.13
C LEU A 5 -33.83 22.43 11.44
N GLY A 6 -34.70 22.88 10.55
CA GLY A 6 -35.45 22.01 9.66
C GLY A 6 -34.58 21.61 8.48
N GLY A 7 -34.28 20.35 8.44
CA GLY A 7 -33.74 19.57 7.33
C GLY A 7 -33.79 18.14 7.81
N GLU A 8 -34.50 17.26 7.11
CA GLU A 8 -34.38 15.81 7.24
C GLU A 8 -32.95 15.44 6.82
N GLY A 9 -31.96 15.82 7.65
CA GLY A 9 -30.58 15.54 7.46
C GLY A 9 -30.27 14.21 8.12
N ASN A 10 -29.72 13.29 7.38
CA ASN A 10 -29.17 12.04 7.85
C ASN A 10 -28.39 12.28 9.15
N THR A 11 -28.84 11.67 10.24
CA THR A 11 -28.07 11.64 11.48
C THR A 11 -26.78 10.82 11.26
N GLU A 12 -25.85 10.87 12.21
CA GLU A 12 -24.67 10.01 12.20
C GLU A 12 -25.07 8.53 12.02
N PHE A 13 -26.03 8.05 12.79
CA PHE A 13 -26.53 6.67 12.70
C PHE A 13 -27.20 6.35 11.36
N ASP A 14 -27.89 7.31 10.72
CA ASP A 14 -28.45 7.11 9.38
C ASP A 14 -27.34 6.94 8.34
N THR A 15 -26.29 7.73 8.48
CA THR A 15 -25.10 7.63 7.61
C THR A 15 -24.38 6.30 7.81
N ILE A 16 -24.19 5.86 9.06
CA ILE A 16 -23.60 4.55 9.37
C ILE A 16 -24.44 3.43 8.76
N ARG A 17 -25.77 3.46 8.94
CA ARG A 17 -26.67 2.46 8.32
C ARG A 17 -26.54 2.44 6.79
N SER A 18 -26.44 3.60 6.18
CA SER A 18 -26.27 3.71 4.72
C SER A 18 -24.96 3.11 4.26
N LEU A 19 -23.86 3.34 4.99
CA LEU A 19 -22.54 2.74 4.73
C LEU A 19 -22.58 1.20 4.86
N LEU A 20 -23.17 0.71 5.95
CA LEU A 20 -23.30 -0.74 6.17
C LEU A 20 -24.14 -1.41 5.09
N ALA A 21 -25.28 -0.79 4.71
CA ALA A 21 -26.12 -1.28 3.61
C ALA A 21 -25.37 -1.29 2.27
N ARG A 22 -24.53 -0.29 2.01
CA ARG A 22 -23.71 -0.19 0.80
C ARG A 22 -22.67 -1.28 0.72
N TRP A 23 -22.00 -1.60 1.81
CA TRP A 23 -21.02 -2.66 1.89
C TRP A 23 -21.65 -4.06 1.96
N GLY A 24 -22.85 -4.18 2.52
CA GLY A 24 -23.58 -5.44 2.63
C GLY A 24 -22.72 -6.56 3.26
N PRO A 25 -22.52 -7.70 2.58
CA PRO A 25 -21.74 -8.81 3.13
C PRO A 25 -20.27 -8.50 3.42
N LEU A 26 -19.74 -7.40 2.91
CA LEU A 26 -18.37 -6.97 3.23
C LEU A 26 -18.23 -6.39 4.64
N ALA A 27 -19.34 -5.97 5.26
CA ALA A 27 -19.41 -5.41 6.62
C ALA A 27 -19.91 -6.46 7.61
N GLU A 28 -19.30 -7.64 7.64
CA GLU A 28 -19.70 -8.75 8.50
C GLU A 28 -19.31 -8.51 9.96
N GLY A 29 -20.28 -8.70 10.86
CA GLY A 29 -20.06 -8.61 12.32
C GLY A 29 -20.04 -7.18 12.86
N VAL A 30 -20.43 -6.20 12.05
CA VAL A 30 -20.59 -4.81 12.49
C VAL A 30 -21.98 -4.61 13.09
N GLY A 31 -22.05 -4.04 14.30
CA GLY A 31 -23.33 -3.76 14.99
C GLY A 31 -23.28 -4.03 16.49
N ASP A 32 -22.20 -4.55 17.00
CA ASP A 32 -21.90 -4.67 18.44
C ASP A 32 -20.78 -3.67 18.80
N ASP A 33 -20.44 -3.55 20.09
CA ASP A 33 -19.39 -2.62 20.57
C ASP A 33 -18.01 -2.94 20.02
N ALA A 34 -17.75 -4.19 19.61
CA ALA A 34 -16.50 -4.61 18.98
C ALA A 34 -16.68 -5.78 18.01
N ALA A 35 -15.82 -5.84 17.00
CA ALA A 35 -15.78 -6.96 16.06
C ALA A 35 -14.94 -8.13 16.60
N LEU A 36 -15.37 -9.36 16.29
CA LEU A 36 -14.65 -10.58 16.65
C LEU A 36 -13.81 -11.09 15.47
N VAL A 37 -12.49 -11.13 15.64
CA VAL A 37 -11.55 -11.66 14.63
C VAL A 37 -10.94 -12.96 15.13
N ARG A 38 -11.11 -14.03 14.35
CA ARG A 38 -10.49 -15.33 14.64
C ARG A 38 -9.27 -15.52 13.75
N ALA A 39 -8.11 -15.77 14.36
CA ALA A 39 -6.93 -16.23 13.65
C ALA A 39 -6.85 -17.76 13.65
N PRO A 40 -6.29 -18.41 12.63
CA PRO A 40 -5.95 -19.82 12.64
C PRO A 40 -5.03 -20.14 13.83
N ARG A 41 -5.14 -21.36 14.36
CA ARG A 41 -4.34 -21.77 15.52
C ARG A 41 -2.86 -21.83 15.14
N GLY A 42 -2.04 -21.07 15.88
CA GLY A 42 -0.59 -20.98 15.65
C GLY A 42 -0.15 -19.80 14.80
N ASP A 43 -1.09 -19.06 14.18
CA ASP A 43 -0.76 -17.85 13.44
C ASP A 43 -0.46 -16.68 14.38
N THR A 44 0.44 -15.81 13.90
CA THR A 44 0.68 -14.48 14.50
C THR A 44 -0.32 -13.50 13.89
N ILE A 45 -0.98 -12.70 14.73
CA ILE A 45 -1.80 -11.57 14.26
C ILE A 45 -0.88 -10.46 13.81
N VAL A 46 -1.15 -9.93 12.61
CA VAL A 46 -0.47 -8.77 12.00
C VAL A 46 -1.45 -7.62 11.96
N VAL A 47 -1.05 -6.46 12.46
CA VAL A 47 -1.89 -5.26 12.53
C VAL A 47 -1.09 -4.08 12.03
N SER A 48 -1.70 -3.25 11.19
CA SER A 48 -1.16 -1.94 10.82
C SER A 48 -2.27 -0.90 10.75
N VAL A 49 -1.88 0.38 10.78
CA VAL A 49 -2.78 1.53 10.63
C VAL A 49 -2.13 2.56 9.71
N ASP A 50 -2.93 3.11 8.81
CA ASP A 50 -2.49 4.14 7.87
C ASP A 50 -3.54 5.25 7.74
N ASP A 51 -3.07 6.48 7.49
CA ASP A 51 -3.89 7.66 7.35
C ASP A 51 -3.85 8.21 5.94
N HIS A 52 -5.02 8.51 5.38
CA HIS A 52 -5.17 9.26 4.13
C HIS A 52 -5.86 10.60 4.39
N ILE A 53 -5.09 11.71 4.30
CA ILE A 53 -5.53 13.06 4.64
C ILE A 53 -5.49 13.94 3.40
N GLU A 54 -6.60 14.64 3.14
CA GLU A 54 -6.71 15.63 2.05
C GLU A 54 -5.62 16.70 2.14
N GLY A 55 -5.01 17.02 1.00
CA GLY A 55 -3.91 17.97 0.88
C GLY A 55 -2.53 17.42 1.24
N ARG A 56 -2.46 16.23 1.86
CA ARG A 56 -1.22 15.49 2.15
C ARG A 56 -1.06 14.29 1.23
N HIS A 57 -1.94 13.31 1.33
CA HIS A 57 -1.85 12.03 0.63
C HIS A 57 -2.67 12.03 -0.68
N PHE A 58 -3.62 12.92 -0.82
CA PHE A 58 -4.41 13.10 -2.04
C PHE A 58 -4.91 14.53 -2.20
N ARG A 59 -5.35 14.83 -3.42
CA ARG A 59 -6.03 16.08 -3.77
C ARG A 59 -7.33 15.74 -4.47
N ARG A 60 -8.40 16.44 -4.10
CA ARG A 60 -9.75 16.26 -4.65
C ARG A 60 -9.80 16.41 -6.17
N GLU A 61 -9.01 17.31 -6.72
CA GLU A 61 -8.92 17.59 -8.16
C GLU A 61 -8.15 16.52 -8.96
N TRP A 62 -7.44 15.60 -8.27
CA TRP A 62 -6.62 14.57 -8.92
C TRP A 62 -7.29 13.20 -8.96
N LEU A 63 -8.10 12.89 -7.95
CA LEU A 63 -8.74 11.60 -7.75
C LEU A 63 -10.25 11.77 -7.51
N SER A 64 -11.04 10.86 -8.06
CA SER A 64 -12.46 10.78 -7.73
C SER A 64 -12.68 10.29 -6.29
N PRO A 65 -13.82 10.57 -5.66
CA PRO A 65 -14.14 10.07 -4.31
C PRO A 65 -13.98 8.55 -4.19
N ARG A 66 -14.40 7.79 -5.20
CA ARG A 66 -14.24 6.33 -5.23
C ARG A 66 -12.78 5.90 -5.27
N GLU A 67 -11.93 6.61 -6.02
CA GLU A 67 -10.49 6.32 -6.05
C GLU A 67 -9.81 6.67 -4.73
N ILE A 68 -10.23 7.74 -4.06
CA ILE A 68 -9.72 8.12 -2.74
C ILE A 68 -10.01 7.00 -1.72
N GLY A 69 -11.25 6.51 -1.67
CA GLY A 69 -11.62 5.41 -0.78
C GLY A 69 -10.88 4.12 -1.08
N TYR A 70 -10.74 3.76 -2.36
CA TYR A 70 -9.98 2.58 -2.78
C TYR A 70 -8.52 2.66 -2.32
N ARG A 71 -7.88 3.80 -2.63
CA ARG A 71 -6.46 4.03 -2.35
C ARG A 71 -6.14 3.99 -0.86
N ALA A 72 -6.99 4.61 -0.02
CA ALA A 72 -6.80 4.63 1.42
C ALA A 72 -6.72 3.23 2.03
N VAL A 73 -7.58 2.32 1.56
CA VAL A 73 -7.57 0.93 2.04
C VAL A 73 -6.46 0.12 1.38
N ALA A 74 -6.19 0.34 0.09
CA ALA A 74 -5.16 -0.39 -0.63
C ALA A 74 -3.75 -0.11 -0.08
N ALA A 75 -3.47 1.13 0.32
CA ALA A 75 -2.21 1.50 0.97
C ALA A 75 -2.02 0.74 2.29
N ALA A 76 -2.98 0.79 3.20
CA ALA A 76 -2.90 0.07 4.46
C ALA A 76 -2.79 -1.47 4.29
N LEU A 77 -3.49 -2.04 3.28
CA LEU A 77 -3.38 -3.46 2.95
C LEU A 77 -1.99 -3.84 2.41
N SER A 78 -1.23 -2.89 1.87
CA SER A 78 0.14 -3.11 1.41
C SER A 78 1.07 -3.52 2.56
N ASP A 79 0.84 -3.02 3.78
CA ASP A 79 1.57 -3.45 4.98
C ASP A 79 1.36 -4.93 5.28
N LEU A 80 0.13 -5.44 5.11
CA LEU A 80 -0.13 -6.86 5.25
C LEU A 80 0.57 -7.68 4.15
N ALA A 81 0.66 -7.14 2.94
CA ALA A 81 1.42 -7.76 1.86
C ALA A 81 2.90 -7.83 2.21
N ALA A 82 3.51 -6.74 2.70
CA ALA A 82 4.90 -6.71 3.15
C ALA A 82 5.21 -7.79 4.21
N MET A 83 4.22 -8.17 5.01
CA MET A 83 4.32 -9.19 6.04
C MET A 83 3.87 -10.59 5.57
N ALA A 84 3.49 -10.76 4.29
CA ALA A 84 2.89 -11.97 3.74
C ALA A 84 1.67 -12.48 4.58
N ALA A 85 0.93 -11.54 5.17
CA ALA A 85 -0.20 -11.85 6.04
C ALA A 85 -1.51 -11.96 5.25
N ARG A 86 -2.32 -12.96 5.59
CA ARG A 86 -3.68 -13.10 5.05
C ARG A 86 -4.60 -12.10 5.71
N PRO A 87 -5.27 -11.21 4.96
CA PRO A 87 -6.17 -10.22 5.55
C PRO A 87 -7.35 -10.90 6.26
N ALA A 88 -7.62 -10.47 7.50
CA ALA A 88 -8.76 -10.88 8.30
C ALA A 88 -9.87 -9.83 8.31
N GLY A 89 -9.54 -8.57 8.11
CA GLY A 89 -10.50 -7.49 8.00
C GLY A 89 -9.87 -6.11 8.11
N VAL A 90 -10.70 -5.09 7.89
CA VAL A 90 -10.33 -3.68 8.00
C VAL A 90 -11.29 -2.92 8.90
N LEU A 91 -10.78 -1.93 9.63
CA LEU A 91 -11.55 -0.91 10.32
C LEU A 91 -11.29 0.42 9.63
N VAL A 92 -12.34 1.25 9.45
CA VAL A 92 -12.20 2.53 8.74
C VAL A 92 -12.79 3.65 9.59
N ALA A 93 -11.97 4.60 10.02
CA ALA A 93 -12.42 5.80 10.69
C ALA A 93 -12.38 6.99 9.74
N PHE A 94 -13.48 7.74 9.69
CA PHE A 94 -13.64 8.90 8.84
C PHE A 94 -13.69 10.20 9.65
N GLY A 95 -12.92 11.21 9.23
CA GLY A 95 -13.15 12.60 9.53
C GLY A 95 -13.72 13.28 8.29
N VAL A 96 -15.00 13.68 8.32
CA VAL A 96 -15.73 14.13 7.12
C VAL A 96 -16.16 15.59 7.23
N PRO A 97 -15.51 16.53 6.53
CA PRO A 97 -15.97 17.91 6.47
C PRO A 97 -17.25 18.02 5.61
N ARG A 98 -18.02 19.09 5.85
CA ARG A 98 -19.32 19.30 5.18
C ARG A 98 -19.26 19.15 3.66
N GLY A 99 -18.21 19.66 3.03
CA GLY A 99 -18.02 19.62 1.57
C GLY A 99 -17.80 18.23 0.97
N TRP A 100 -17.62 17.18 1.81
CA TRP A 100 -17.43 15.81 1.37
C TRP A 100 -18.61 14.89 1.64
N ARG A 101 -19.63 15.36 2.38
CA ARG A 101 -20.76 14.49 2.82
C ARG A 101 -21.52 13.86 1.66
N GLU A 102 -21.72 14.59 0.57
CA GLU A 102 -22.38 14.06 -0.64
C GLU A 102 -21.54 13.00 -1.37
N SER A 103 -20.22 13.04 -1.21
CA SER A 103 -19.29 12.09 -1.85
C SER A 103 -19.00 10.85 -1.00
N LEU A 104 -19.56 10.77 0.22
CA LEU A 104 -19.21 9.71 1.17
C LEU A 104 -19.56 8.30 0.66
N MET A 105 -20.68 8.17 -0.05
CA MET A 105 -21.10 6.87 -0.62
C MET A 105 -20.15 6.41 -1.74
N ASP A 106 -19.63 7.33 -2.55
CA ASP A 106 -18.65 6.99 -3.59
C ASP A 106 -17.30 6.59 -2.96
N ILE A 107 -16.90 7.24 -1.85
CA ILE A 107 -15.72 6.85 -1.07
C ILE A 107 -15.94 5.42 -0.52
N ALA A 108 -17.11 5.15 0.05
CA ALA A 108 -17.45 3.82 0.56
C ALA A 108 -17.42 2.72 -0.51
N ASP A 109 -17.87 3.02 -1.73
CA ASP A 109 -17.75 2.11 -2.87
C ASP A 109 -16.29 1.77 -3.18
N GLY A 110 -15.42 2.78 -3.16
CA GLY A 110 -13.99 2.58 -3.36
C GLY A 110 -13.37 1.68 -2.29
N ILE A 111 -13.71 1.90 -1.03
CA ILE A 111 -13.31 1.05 0.10
C ILE A 111 -13.77 -0.39 -0.13
N GLY A 112 -15.04 -0.56 -0.49
CA GLY A 112 -15.61 -1.87 -0.83
C GLY A 112 -14.88 -2.57 -1.97
N ASP A 113 -14.48 -1.83 -3.01
CA ASP A 113 -13.68 -2.37 -4.13
C ASP A 113 -12.32 -2.89 -3.64
N ALA A 114 -11.61 -2.12 -2.81
CA ALA A 114 -10.31 -2.51 -2.27
C ALA A 114 -10.42 -3.76 -1.39
N VAL A 115 -11.40 -3.80 -0.49
CA VAL A 115 -11.67 -4.95 0.40
C VAL A 115 -11.98 -6.22 -0.41
N LYS A 116 -12.81 -6.10 -1.47
CA LYS A 116 -13.11 -7.21 -2.39
C LYS A 116 -11.87 -7.74 -3.11
N SER A 117 -10.97 -6.85 -3.51
CA SER A 117 -9.79 -7.22 -4.31
C SER A 117 -8.88 -8.21 -3.59
N VAL A 118 -8.82 -8.15 -2.26
CA VAL A 118 -8.02 -9.04 -1.41
C VAL A 118 -8.87 -10.06 -0.63
N ARG A 119 -10.17 -10.17 -0.96
CA ARG A 119 -11.11 -11.15 -0.36
C ARG A 119 -11.19 -11.04 1.16
N THR A 120 -11.25 -9.82 1.67
CA THR A 120 -11.42 -9.53 3.10
C THR A 120 -12.75 -8.83 3.37
N LYS A 121 -12.95 -8.28 4.55
CA LYS A 121 -14.20 -7.67 5.01
C LYS A 121 -13.95 -6.41 5.83
N ILE A 122 -14.99 -5.60 5.98
CA ILE A 122 -15.02 -4.43 6.85
C ILE A 122 -15.56 -4.90 8.20
N LEU A 123 -14.80 -4.65 9.27
CA LEU A 123 -15.11 -5.08 10.63
C LEU A 123 -15.78 -3.97 11.45
N GLY A 124 -15.71 -2.73 10.99
CA GLY A 124 -16.29 -1.58 11.67
C GLY A 124 -15.54 -0.31 11.34
N GLY A 125 -15.76 0.71 12.15
CA GLY A 125 -15.10 2.00 11.97
C GLY A 125 -15.70 3.08 12.85
N ASN A 126 -15.44 4.33 12.48
CA ASN A 126 -15.96 5.50 13.16
C ASN A 126 -16.31 6.58 12.13
N LEU A 127 -17.24 7.45 12.47
CA LEU A 127 -17.61 8.61 11.66
C LEU A 127 -17.63 9.85 12.54
N SER A 128 -16.89 10.89 12.14
CA SER A 128 -16.85 12.17 12.86
C SER A 128 -16.81 13.34 11.90
N ASP A 129 -17.21 14.53 12.39
CA ASP A 129 -16.98 15.79 11.68
C ASP A 129 -15.49 16.17 11.80
N ALA A 130 -14.92 16.79 10.76
CA ALA A 130 -13.51 17.19 10.74
C ALA A 130 -13.29 18.40 9.84
N GLY A 131 -12.13 19.04 9.98
CA GLY A 131 -11.75 20.21 9.15
C GLY A 131 -11.27 19.84 7.74
N ALA A 132 -10.77 18.60 7.53
CA ALA A 132 -10.35 18.03 6.26
C ALA A 132 -10.82 16.59 6.17
N LEU A 133 -10.99 16.07 4.95
CA LEU A 133 -11.27 14.65 4.78
C LEU A 133 -10.07 13.84 5.23
N SER A 134 -10.30 12.95 6.19
CA SER A 134 -9.33 11.95 6.62
C SER A 134 -9.97 10.57 6.64
N ILE A 135 -9.21 9.57 6.21
CA ILE A 135 -9.59 8.16 6.19
C ILE A 135 -8.48 7.39 6.88
N THR A 136 -8.69 7.03 8.14
CA THR A 136 -7.77 6.17 8.88
C THR A 136 -8.21 4.73 8.70
N THR A 137 -7.33 3.91 8.13
CA THR A 137 -7.59 2.49 7.89
C THR A 137 -6.72 1.64 8.79
N THR A 138 -7.33 0.85 9.67
CA THR A 138 -6.63 -0.19 10.43
C THR A 138 -6.86 -1.53 9.74
N VAL A 139 -5.79 -2.25 9.44
CA VAL A 139 -5.83 -3.56 8.80
C VAL A 139 -5.40 -4.65 9.78
N LEU A 140 -6.12 -5.76 9.76
CA LEU A 140 -5.81 -6.95 10.54
C LEU A 140 -5.61 -8.12 9.59
N GLY A 141 -4.58 -8.91 9.88
CA GLY A 141 -4.27 -10.13 9.15
C GLY A 141 -3.61 -11.15 10.03
N SER A 142 -3.28 -12.30 9.47
CA SER A 142 -2.50 -13.33 10.16
C SER A 142 -1.56 -14.06 9.23
N ALA A 143 -0.44 -14.51 9.78
CA ALA A 143 0.52 -15.37 9.11
C ALA A 143 1.17 -16.34 10.10
N PHE A 144 1.44 -17.57 9.64
CA PHE A 144 2.18 -18.54 10.46
C PHE A 144 3.63 -18.09 10.65
N ALA A 145 4.28 -17.61 9.60
CA ALA A 145 5.63 -17.07 9.61
C ALA A 145 5.66 -15.73 8.83
N PRO A 146 5.32 -14.60 9.49
CA PRO A 146 5.31 -13.30 8.81
C PRO A 146 6.70 -12.95 8.28
N LEU A 147 6.76 -12.48 7.04
CA LEU A 147 7.97 -11.84 6.51
C LEU A 147 8.27 -10.56 7.29
N ARG A 148 9.53 -10.21 7.37
CA ARG A 148 10.00 -9.02 8.09
C ARG A 148 11.06 -8.29 7.29
N ARG A 149 11.31 -7.05 7.62
CA ARG A 149 12.47 -6.29 7.12
C ARG A 149 13.82 -6.88 7.57
N SER A 150 13.85 -7.59 8.70
CA SER A 150 15.06 -8.13 9.36
C SER A 150 15.43 -9.56 8.95
N GLY A 151 15.01 -10.01 7.78
CA GLY A 151 15.23 -11.40 7.34
C GLY A 151 16.29 -11.58 6.23
N ALA A 152 16.76 -10.49 5.60
CA ALA A 152 17.67 -10.55 4.46
C ALA A 152 19.05 -11.11 4.87
N ARG A 153 19.64 -11.94 4.01
CA ARG A 153 20.91 -12.62 4.27
C ARG A 153 21.90 -12.38 3.13
N ALA A 154 23.17 -12.25 3.47
CA ALA A 154 24.23 -12.19 2.45
C ALA A 154 24.14 -13.41 1.53
N GLY A 155 24.17 -13.17 0.22
CA GLY A 155 23.97 -14.19 -0.82
C GLY A 155 22.56 -14.23 -1.40
N ASP A 156 21.57 -13.60 -0.75
CA ASP A 156 20.24 -13.46 -1.32
C ASP A 156 20.26 -12.56 -2.56
N SER A 157 19.34 -12.81 -3.50
CA SER A 157 18.99 -11.88 -4.57
C SER A 157 17.92 -10.92 -4.09
N VAL A 158 17.88 -9.71 -4.66
CA VAL A 158 16.86 -8.68 -4.43
C VAL A 158 15.90 -8.64 -5.61
N TYR A 159 14.63 -8.77 -5.34
CA TYR A 159 13.56 -8.76 -6.35
C TYR A 159 12.58 -7.62 -6.11
N VAL A 160 11.96 -7.15 -7.21
CA VAL A 160 10.84 -6.19 -7.16
C VAL A 160 9.68 -6.75 -7.98
N THR A 161 8.46 -6.62 -7.44
CA THR A 161 7.23 -6.92 -8.17
C THR A 161 6.83 -5.76 -9.06
N GLY A 162 6.17 -6.03 -10.19
CA GLY A 162 5.60 -5.01 -11.07
C GLY A 162 6.64 -4.14 -11.77
N ARG A 163 6.25 -2.90 -12.06
CA ARG A 163 7.09 -1.86 -12.66
C ARG A 163 6.91 -0.56 -11.87
N LEU A 164 7.98 0.19 -11.68
CA LEU A 164 8.04 1.37 -10.82
C LEU A 164 8.05 2.69 -11.61
N GLY A 165 7.79 3.80 -10.92
CA GLY A 165 7.85 5.16 -11.45
C GLY A 165 6.49 5.75 -11.83
N ALA A 166 5.39 4.99 -11.76
CA ALA A 166 4.08 5.48 -12.17
C ALA A 166 3.53 6.60 -11.26
N PRO A 167 3.54 6.51 -9.93
CA PRO A 167 3.09 7.60 -9.06
C PRO A 167 3.87 8.88 -9.28
N THR A 168 5.19 8.81 -9.39
CA THR A 168 6.04 9.99 -9.66
C THR A 168 5.65 10.67 -10.97
N LEU A 169 5.47 9.92 -12.06
CA LEU A 169 5.03 10.49 -13.34
C LEU A 169 3.62 11.10 -13.27
N ALA A 170 2.69 10.43 -12.56
CA ALA A 170 1.33 10.95 -12.39
C ALA A 170 1.32 12.27 -11.62
N ILE A 171 2.03 12.33 -10.50
CA ILE A 171 2.14 13.52 -9.66
C ILE A 171 2.83 14.67 -10.43
N ALA A 172 3.92 14.38 -11.15
CA ALA A 172 4.62 15.37 -11.96
C ALA A 172 3.72 15.94 -13.07
N ALA A 173 2.94 15.09 -13.76
CA ALA A 173 1.99 15.54 -14.76
C ALA A 173 0.92 16.44 -14.14
N ARG A 174 0.32 16.05 -13.02
CA ARG A 174 -0.70 16.84 -12.30
C ARG A 174 -0.17 18.18 -11.81
N ARG A 175 1.02 18.22 -11.23
CA ARG A 175 1.68 19.45 -10.80
C ARG A 175 1.95 20.40 -11.97
N ALA A 176 2.22 19.87 -13.14
CA ALA A 176 2.40 20.64 -14.39
C ALA A 176 1.08 20.98 -15.08
N GLY A 177 -0.09 20.77 -14.46
CA GLY A 177 -1.41 21.03 -15.06
C GLY A 177 -1.78 20.06 -16.19
N ARG A 178 -1.09 18.95 -16.36
CA ARG A 178 -1.32 17.94 -17.41
C ARG A 178 -2.10 16.75 -16.86
N VAL A 179 -2.81 16.07 -17.75
CA VAL A 179 -3.45 14.79 -17.45
C VAL A 179 -2.43 13.68 -17.69
N PRO A 180 -2.11 12.83 -16.69
CA PRO A 180 -1.25 11.67 -16.91
C PRO A 180 -1.96 10.68 -17.84
N ASN A 181 -1.21 9.81 -18.54
CA ASN A 181 -1.80 8.72 -19.31
C ASN A 181 -2.56 7.75 -18.40
N ASP A 182 -3.46 6.95 -18.97
CA ASP A 182 -4.40 6.12 -18.22
C ASP A 182 -3.70 5.08 -17.34
N LEU A 183 -2.62 4.46 -17.82
CA LEU A 183 -1.87 3.45 -17.07
C LEU A 183 -1.21 4.07 -15.84
N VAL A 184 -0.50 5.17 -16.02
CA VAL A 184 0.21 5.90 -14.95
C VAL A 184 -0.81 6.45 -13.94
N ARG A 185 -1.94 6.99 -14.43
CA ARG A 185 -3.03 7.47 -13.58
C ARG A 185 -3.67 6.34 -12.77
N ALA A 186 -3.94 5.21 -13.43
CA ALA A 186 -4.56 4.05 -12.78
C ALA A 186 -3.68 3.50 -11.64
N ARG A 187 -2.38 3.45 -11.84
CA ARG A 187 -1.43 3.01 -10.80
C ARG A 187 -1.44 3.93 -9.58
N LEU A 188 -1.48 5.26 -9.78
CA LEU A 188 -1.63 6.21 -8.68
C LEU A 188 -2.98 6.06 -7.98
N ALA A 189 -4.07 6.00 -8.75
CA ALA A 189 -5.43 6.03 -8.22
C ALA A 189 -5.86 4.71 -7.57
N ARG A 190 -5.42 3.58 -8.11
CA ARG A 190 -5.84 2.24 -7.70
C ARG A 190 -4.65 1.30 -7.60
N PRO A 191 -3.73 1.51 -6.65
CA PRO A 191 -2.63 0.58 -6.41
C PRO A 191 -3.18 -0.79 -6.03
N THR A 192 -2.46 -1.85 -6.38
CA THR A 192 -2.87 -3.23 -6.08
C THR A 192 -2.06 -3.76 -4.92
N PRO A 193 -2.66 -4.00 -3.73
CA PRO A 193 -1.97 -4.65 -2.63
C PRO A 193 -1.51 -6.05 -3.05
N ARG A 194 -0.23 -6.34 -2.95
CA ARG A 194 0.42 -7.58 -3.44
C ARG A 194 0.29 -8.75 -2.45
N ILE A 195 -0.89 -8.93 -1.87
CA ILE A 195 -1.14 -9.94 -0.81
C ILE A 195 -0.83 -11.36 -1.28
N PHE A 196 -1.41 -11.76 -2.40
CA PHE A 196 -1.30 -13.15 -2.89
C PHE A 196 0.09 -13.45 -3.42
N GLU A 197 0.72 -12.43 -4.04
CA GLU A 197 2.10 -12.45 -4.50
C GLU A 197 3.07 -12.63 -3.33
N ALA A 198 2.87 -11.89 -2.24
CA ALA A 198 3.70 -11.97 -1.04
C ALA A 198 3.61 -13.32 -0.35
N ILE A 199 2.41 -13.87 -0.22
CA ILE A 199 2.19 -15.19 0.38
C ILE A 199 2.91 -16.26 -0.45
N TRP A 200 2.79 -16.20 -1.79
CA TRP A 200 3.52 -17.11 -2.66
C TRP A 200 5.03 -16.97 -2.50
N LEU A 201 5.56 -15.74 -2.44
CA LEU A 201 6.98 -15.48 -2.23
C LEU A 201 7.48 -16.04 -0.89
N ALA A 202 6.69 -15.88 0.18
CA ALA A 202 7.00 -16.48 1.48
C ALA A 202 7.06 -18.00 1.42
N ASP A 203 6.08 -18.64 0.76
CA ASP A 203 6.03 -20.09 0.55
C ASP A 203 7.21 -20.60 -0.33
N HIS A 204 7.86 -19.70 -1.10
CA HIS A 204 9.01 -19.99 -1.97
C HIS A 204 10.33 -19.47 -1.44
N GLY A 205 10.40 -19.23 -0.13
CA GLY A 205 11.65 -18.97 0.58
C GLY A 205 12.10 -17.52 0.62
N ALA A 206 11.20 -16.55 0.40
CA ALA A 206 11.52 -15.15 0.66
C ALA A 206 12.03 -14.98 2.10
N SER A 207 13.12 -14.24 2.25
CA SER A 207 13.83 -14.04 3.52
C SER A 207 13.43 -12.73 4.20
N ALA A 208 13.26 -11.65 3.42
CA ALA A 208 12.74 -10.37 3.89
C ALA A 208 11.83 -9.74 2.84
N CYS A 209 10.94 -8.85 3.31
CA CYS A 209 10.02 -8.12 2.45
C CYS A 209 9.72 -6.74 3.04
N ILE A 210 9.49 -5.79 2.15
CA ILE A 210 8.95 -4.46 2.42
C ILE A 210 8.11 -4.03 1.21
N ASP A 211 7.05 -3.26 1.41
CA ASP A 211 6.40 -2.56 0.32
C ASP A 211 7.13 -1.26 -0.03
N ILE A 212 6.95 -0.78 -1.25
CA ILE A 212 7.61 0.43 -1.74
C ILE A 212 6.63 1.59 -1.57
N SER A 213 6.79 2.32 -0.46
CA SER A 213 5.94 3.45 -0.06
C SER A 213 6.68 4.80 -0.10
N ASP A 214 7.97 4.84 0.26
CA ASP A 214 8.79 6.05 0.31
C ASP A 214 9.80 6.14 -0.86
N GLY A 215 9.87 5.10 -1.66
CA GLY A 215 10.74 4.92 -2.80
C GLY A 215 11.72 3.76 -2.62
N LEU A 216 12.01 3.06 -3.71
CA LEU A 216 12.79 1.82 -3.69
C LEU A 216 14.12 1.97 -2.92
N ALA A 217 14.82 3.10 -3.06
CA ALA A 217 16.10 3.30 -2.39
C ALA A 217 15.95 3.48 -0.88
N ALA A 218 14.91 4.21 -0.44
CA ALA A 218 14.61 4.43 0.97
C ALA A 218 14.16 3.13 1.64
N ASP A 219 13.19 2.44 1.03
CA ASP A 219 12.62 1.20 1.57
C ASP A 219 13.66 0.07 1.61
N ALA A 220 14.53 -0.02 0.60
CA ALA A 220 15.68 -0.92 0.64
C ALA A 220 16.63 -0.61 1.80
N SER A 221 16.82 0.68 2.15
CA SER A 221 17.67 1.06 3.27
C SER A 221 17.11 0.59 4.63
N HIS A 222 15.80 0.55 4.77
CA HIS A 222 15.14 0.01 5.95
C HIS A 222 15.38 -1.51 6.10
N VAL A 223 15.31 -2.26 5.01
CA VAL A 223 15.62 -3.70 5.02
C VAL A 223 17.10 -3.92 5.32
N ALA A 224 17.98 -3.15 4.69
CA ALA A 224 19.42 -3.24 4.92
C ALA A 224 19.77 -2.98 6.39
N ALA A 225 19.23 -1.92 6.98
CA ALA A 225 19.44 -1.56 8.38
C ALA A 225 18.87 -2.62 9.34
N ALA A 226 17.62 -3.07 9.11
CA ALA A 226 16.96 -4.05 9.95
C ALA A 226 17.61 -5.44 9.90
N SER A 227 18.23 -5.79 8.78
CA SER A 227 18.91 -7.07 8.57
C SER A 227 20.41 -7.04 8.86
N GLY A 228 21.01 -5.86 9.03
CA GLY A 228 22.45 -5.72 9.27
C GLY A 228 23.30 -6.04 8.05
N VAL A 229 22.81 -5.77 6.82
CA VAL A 229 23.44 -6.16 5.55
C VAL A 229 23.59 -4.97 4.60
N SER A 230 24.41 -5.14 3.56
CA SER A 230 24.49 -4.22 2.43
C SER A 230 23.61 -4.71 1.29
N ILE A 231 22.71 -3.86 0.76
CA ILE A 231 21.90 -4.15 -0.43
C ILE A 231 22.51 -3.43 -1.63
N VAL A 232 22.84 -4.19 -2.68
CA VAL A 232 23.40 -3.67 -3.93
C VAL A 232 22.34 -3.78 -5.01
N ILE A 233 21.90 -2.64 -5.57
CA ILE A 233 20.88 -2.56 -6.63
C ILE A 233 21.58 -2.20 -7.95
N ASP A 234 21.42 -3.03 -8.99
CA ASP A 234 21.80 -2.69 -10.38
C ASP A 234 20.73 -1.76 -10.97
N VAL A 235 21.07 -0.49 -11.12
CA VAL A 235 20.16 0.56 -11.59
C VAL A 235 19.54 0.23 -12.95
N ARG A 236 20.27 -0.46 -13.82
CA ARG A 236 19.83 -0.82 -15.18
C ARG A 236 18.80 -1.96 -15.21
N ARG A 237 18.67 -2.70 -14.09
CA ARG A 237 17.73 -3.82 -13.95
C ARG A 237 16.41 -3.40 -13.31
N ILE A 238 16.29 -2.15 -12.84
CA ILE A 238 15.05 -1.65 -12.24
C ILE A 238 13.93 -1.63 -13.30
N PRO A 239 12.81 -2.35 -13.07
CA PRO A 239 11.71 -2.37 -14.02
C PRO A 239 10.91 -1.06 -13.93
N CYS A 240 11.08 -0.19 -14.92
CA CYS A 240 10.37 1.09 -14.99
C CYS A 240 9.10 0.99 -15.85
N VAL A 241 8.08 1.78 -15.53
CA VAL A 241 6.97 2.03 -16.47
C VAL A 241 7.46 2.89 -17.63
N ASP A 242 6.75 2.84 -18.75
CA ASP A 242 7.10 3.63 -19.93
C ASP A 242 7.11 5.14 -19.61
N GLY A 243 8.22 5.79 -19.91
CA GLY A 243 8.45 7.21 -19.63
C GLY A 243 9.08 7.51 -18.28
N ALA A 244 9.24 6.55 -17.38
CA ALA A 244 10.01 6.72 -16.15
C ALA A 244 11.48 6.32 -16.35
N SER A 245 12.37 7.10 -15.76
CA SER A 245 13.78 6.75 -15.64
C SER A 245 14.03 5.88 -14.40
N PRO A 246 15.17 5.16 -14.32
CA PRO A 246 15.58 4.48 -13.09
C PRO A 246 15.67 5.42 -11.88
N ALA A 247 16.04 6.69 -12.09
CA ALA A 247 16.07 7.70 -11.02
C ALA A 247 14.66 8.01 -10.50
N ASP A 248 13.68 8.12 -11.40
CA ASP A 248 12.27 8.28 -11.01
C ASP A 248 11.81 7.07 -10.20
N ALA A 249 12.10 5.85 -10.65
CA ALA A 249 11.70 4.60 -9.98
C ALA A 249 12.35 4.44 -8.59
N LEU A 250 13.62 4.86 -8.43
CA LEU A 250 14.33 4.81 -7.15
C LEU A 250 13.71 5.75 -6.10
N ALA A 251 13.18 6.90 -6.54
CA ALA A 251 12.60 7.92 -5.67
C ALA A 251 11.06 7.89 -5.64
N SER A 252 10.42 7.00 -6.42
CA SER A 252 8.97 6.93 -6.52
C SER A 252 8.38 6.28 -5.27
N GLY A 253 7.78 7.10 -4.42
CA GLY A 253 6.92 6.62 -3.34
C GLY A 253 5.54 6.21 -3.85
N GLU A 254 4.74 5.64 -2.94
CA GLU A 254 3.34 5.26 -3.16
C GLU A 254 3.14 4.22 -4.30
N GLU A 255 4.17 3.40 -4.57
CA GLU A 255 4.12 2.32 -5.57
C GLU A 255 3.28 1.15 -5.10
N TYR A 256 3.38 0.80 -3.82
CA TYR A 256 2.73 -0.37 -3.22
C TYR A 256 3.04 -1.69 -3.96
N GLU A 257 4.19 -1.73 -4.64
CA GLU A 257 4.86 -2.94 -5.08
C GLU A 257 5.75 -3.46 -3.94
N LEU A 258 6.24 -4.69 -4.05
CA LEU A 258 7.10 -5.28 -3.03
C LEU A 258 8.56 -5.28 -3.47
N MET A 259 9.46 -4.94 -2.55
CA MET A 259 10.85 -5.35 -2.61
C MET A 259 11.05 -6.55 -1.69
N VAL A 260 11.60 -7.63 -2.25
CA VAL A 260 11.77 -8.91 -1.57
C VAL A 260 13.20 -9.38 -1.70
N THR A 261 13.74 -9.95 -0.63
CA THR A 261 14.98 -10.72 -0.70
C THR A 261 14.66 -12.21 -0.59
N ALA A 262 15.40 -13.02 -1.34
CA ALA A 262 15.25 -14.47 -1.31
C ALA A 262 16.56 -15.15 -1.77
N PRO A 263 16.80 -16.43 -1.41
CA PRO A 263 17.85 -17.20 -2.01
C PRO A 263 17.78 -17.19 -3.53
N ARG A 264 18.91 -17.31 -4.20
CA ARG A 264 18.95 -17.36 -5.67
C ARG A 264 18.08 -18.48 -6.22
N GLY A 265 17.42 -18.23 -7.35
CA GLY A 265 16.66 -19.25 -8.07
C GLY A 265 15.16 -19.23 -7.82
N VAL A 266 14.60 -18.14 -7.29
CA VAL A 266 13.15 -17.93 -7.33
C VAL A 266 12.67 -18.03 -8.78
N ASN A 267 11.64 -18.83 -9.03
CA ASN A 267 11.09 -19.04 -10.37
C ASN A 267 10.23 -17.82 -10.80
N VAL A 268 10.91 -16.81 -11.37
CA VAL A 268 10.26 -15.56 -11.80
C VAL A 268 9.25 -15.76 -12.92
N GLU A 269 9.44 -16.79 -13.78
CA GLU A 269 8.51 -17.11 -14.86
C GLU A 269 7.22 -17.73 -14.33
N GLU A 270 7.32 -18.60 -13.34
CA GLU A 270 6.15 -19.18 -12.66
C GLU A 270 5.35 -18.10 -11.96
N PHE A 271 6.04 -17.21 -11.22
CA PHE A 271 5.42 -16.05 -10.58
C PHE A 271 4.64 -15.20 -11.61
N ALA A 272 5.29 -14.82 -12.70
CA ALA A 272 4.69 -13.99 -13.74
C ALA A 272 3.46 -14.67 -14.39
N ARG A 273 3.53 -15.97 -14.67
CA ARG A 273 2.39 -16.73 -15.19
C ARG A 273 1.22 -16.80 -14.21
N ARG A 274 1.52 -16.94 -12.92
CA ARG A 274 0.49 -17.10 -11.87
C ARG A 274 -0.25 -15.82 -11.57
N PHE A 275 0.45 -14.68 -11.52
CA PHE A 275 -0.10 -13.42 -11.06
C PHE A 275 -0.29 -12.38 -12.17
N SER A 276 0.20 -12.64 -13.39
CA SER A 276 0.26 -11.66 -14.48
C SER A 276 1.00 -10.38 -14.07
N VAL A 277 1.97 -10.51 -13.18
CA VAL A 277 2.83 -9.45 -12.64
C VAL A 277 4.27 -9.88 -12.81
N PRO A 278 5.18 -9.07 -13.37
CA PRO A 278 6.59 -9.42 -13.43
C PRO A 278 7.21 -9.45 -12.03
N LEU A 279 8.14 -10.36 -11.82
CA LEU A 279 9.07 -10.36 -10.70
C LEU A 279 10.46 -10.19 -11.28
N THR A 280 11.13 -9.10 -10.94
CA THR A 280 12.43 -8.76 -11.54
C THR A 280 13.53 -8.82 -10.49
N GLU A 281 14.58 -9.60 -10.74
CA GLU A 281 15.78 -9.56 -9.93
C GLU A 281 16.58 -8.30 -10.26
N ILE A 282 16.73 -7.40 -9.29
CA ILE A 282 17.37 -6.10 -9.46
C ILE A 282 18.69 -5.95 -8.73
N GLY A 283 19.11 -6.95 -7.97
CA GLY A 283 20.33 -6.82 -7.18
C GLY A 283 20.60 -8.02 -6.28
N ARG A 284 21.44 -7.78 -5.30
CA ARG A 284 21.88 -8.81 -4.34
C ARG A 284 22.09 -8.22 -2.95
N VAL A 285 22.13 -9.11 -1.98
CA VAL A 285 22.49 -8.80 -0.59
C VAL A 285 23.94 -9.23 -0.36
N ASP A 286 24.76 -8.30 0.08
CA ASP A 286 26.16 -8.54 0.40
C ASP A 286 26.40 -8.39 1.91
N GLN A 287 27.43 -9.03 2.42
CA GLN A 287 27.95 -8.77 3.75
C GLN A 287 28.66 -7.40 3.74
N GLY A 288 28.42 -6.55 4.72
CA GLY A 288 29.05 -5.22 4.77
C GLY A 288 28.35 -4.26 5.72
N THR A 289 28.74 -3.01 5.66
CA THR A 289 28.06 -1.94 6.40
C THR A 289 26.60 -1.86 5.96
N PRO A 290 25.62 -1.85 6.89
CA PRO A 290 24.21 -1.73 6.56
C PRO A 290 23.91 -0.48 5.72
N GLY A 291 23.22 -0.68 4.60
CA GLY A 291 22.87 0.41 3.71
C GLY A 291 22.64 -0.05 2.26
N VAL A 292 22.31 0.90 1.40
CA VAL A 292 22.06 0.67 -0.03
C VAL A 292 23.21 1.21 -0.87
N LEU A 293 23.67 0.41 -1.81
CA LEU A 293 24.64 0.78 -2.84
C LEU A 293 23.97 0.65 -4.20
N LEU A 294 24.01 1.70 -5.00
CA LEU A 294 23.56 1.67 -6.38
C LEU A 294 24.75 1.36 -7.29
N ASP A 295 24.58 0.37 -8.15
CA ASP A 295 25.56 0.01 -9.20
C ASP A 295 25.01 0.43 -10.56
N ASP A 296 25.64 1.40 -11.19
CA ASP A 296 25.36 1.81 -12.56
C ASP A 296 26.57 1.46 -13.47
N ALA A 297 26.49 0.31 -14.11
CA ALA A 297 27.56 -0.19 -15.00
C ALA A 297 28.93 -0.32 -14.31
N GLY A 298 28.96 -0.77 -13.07
CA GLY A 298 30.21 -0.88 -12.28
C GLY A 298 30.58 0.42 -11.55
N LYS A 299 29.85 1.50 -11.74
CA LYS A 299 30.04 2.77 -11.02
C LYS A 299 29.06 2.83 -9.82
N ARG A 300 29.61 3.01 -8.64
CA ARG A 300 28.79 3.23 -7.43
C ARG A 300 28.21 4.65 -7.42
N VAL A 301 26.90 4.75 -7.21
CA VAL A 301 26.15 6.01 -7.11
C VAL A 301 25.48 6.07 -5.75
N ALA A 302 25.42 7.25 -5.16
CA ALA A 302 24.68 7.44 -3.91
C ALA A 302 23.16 7.32 -4.16
N PRO A 303 22.42 6.65 -3.27
CA PRO A 303 20.96 6.59 -3.37
C PRO A 303 20.34 7.98 -3.20
N PRO A 304 19.22 8.28 -3.90
CA PRO A 304 18.45 9.48 -3.64
C PRO A 304 17.89 9.44 -2.21
N LYS A 305 17.62 10.62 -1.65
CA LYS A 305 16.88 10.71 -0.38
C LYS A 305 15.44 10.26 -0.61
N GLY A 306 14.91 9.46 0.30
CA GLY A 306 13.51 9.08 0.33
C GLY A 306 12.61 10.23 0.77
N TYR A 307 11.30 10.00 0.71
CA TYR A 307 10.30 10.92 1.26
C TYR A 307 10.42 10.97 2.79
N ASP A 308 10.26 12.18 3.36
CA ASP A 308 10.23 12.38 4.81
C ASP A 308 9.05 13.30 5.15
N HIS A 309 8.15 12.82 6.02
CA HIS A 309 6.95 13.56 6.44
C HIS A 309 7.25 14.85 7.22
N PHE A 310 8.46 15.00 7.76
CA PHE A 310 8.88 16.10 8.62
C PHE A 310 10.00 16.99 8.01
N SER A 311 10.37 16.74 6.73
CA SER A 311 11.38 17.55 6.01
C SER A 311 10.76 18.62 5.13
#